data_c8bd42c11b17fe105396b00e03c7b119
#
_entry.id   c8bd42c11b17fe105396b00e03c7b119
#
_cell.length_a   1.000
_cell.length_b   1.000
_cell.length_c   1.000
_cell.angle_alpha   90.00
_cell.angle_beta   90.00
_cell.angle_gamma   90.00
#
_symmetry.space_group_name_H-M   'P 1'
#
loop_
_entity.id
_entity.type
_entity.pdbx_description
1 polymer ?
#
loop_
_entity_poly.entity_id
_entity_poly.type
_entity_poly.pdbx_seq_one_letter_code
_entity_poly.pdbx_strand_id
1 'polypeptide(L)'
;MKLSVIIPAYNEGDNIPELVKEIKEVLSDYEKEIILVDDGSEDDSFKAAQGLDIKVIRHPYNIGNGAAVKTGIRAAVSDFIVLLDADLQHPPEEILSLIKEAESYDMIVGSRTGYSFRYRSIANRFFNVLASYVTGIEILDLTSGFRVIRTEICKRFLYLLPNRFSYPTTLTLAFLKSGRSVKFVPVKVNKRVKGRSKIHPVKDGVKFMLIIAKIATIYSPFKVFLPVSVFFFLTGLVYYLYTFATMHRFTNMSLLLITTAVIIFMLSLIAEQIAQLHIRESE
;
A
#
# COMPACT_ATOMS: atom_id res chain seq x y z
N MET A 1 19.46 5.43 -16.98
CA MET A 1 18.19 5.13 -16.27
C MET A 1 17.13 6.08 -16.77
N LYS A 2 16.03 5.53 -17.25
CA LYS A 2 14.89 6.30 -17.75
C LYS A 2 13.75 6.27 -16.72
N LEU A 3 13.06 7.41 -16.52
CA LEU A 3 12.07 7.61 -15.46
C LEU A 3 10.70 7.98 -16.01
N SER A 4 9.62 7.36 -15.52
CA SER A 4 8.25 7.82 -15.69
C SER A 4 7.74 8.41 -14.39
N VAL A 5 7.60 9.73 -14.29
CA VAL A 5 7.04 10.40 -13.12
C VAL A 5 5.53 10.43 -13.27
N ILE A 6 4.81 9.71 -12.40
CA ILE A 6 3.36 9.61 -12.43
C ILE A 6 2.77 10.48 -11.33
N ILE A 7 1.89 11.39 -11.71
CA ILE A 7 1.24 12.36 -10.84
C ILE A 7 -0.27 12.15 -10.92
N PRO A 8 -0.87 11.42 -9.96
CA PRO A 8 -2.32 11.38 -9.83
C PRO A 8 -2.82 12.71 -9.29
N ALA A 9 -3.81 13.32 -9.95
CA ALA A 9 -4.36 14.62 -9.58
C ALA A 9 -5.89 14.58 -9.50
N TYR A 10 -6.46 15.25 -8.50
CA TYR A 10 -7.89 15.50 -8.37
C TYR A 10 -8.14 16.80 -7.61
N ASN A 11 -8.56 17.85 -8.31
CA ASN A 11 -8.77 19.21 -7.79
C ASN A 11 -7.49 19.80 -7.16
N GLU A 12 -6.40 19.80 -7.94
CA GLU A 12 -5.07 20.32 -7.56
C GLU A 12 -4.53 21.34 -8.59
N GLY A 13 -5.41 22.04 -9.31
CA GLY A 13 -5.07 22.93 -10.43
C GLY A 13 -4.00 23.96 -10.11
N ASP A 14 -4.05 24.55 -8.90
CA ASP A 14 -3.10 25.56 -8.45
C ASP A 14 -1.67 25.02 -8.26
N ASN A 15 -1.54 23.72 -7.93
CA ASN A 15 -0.26 23.10 -7.56
C ASN A 15 0.48 22.50 -8.76
N ILE A 16 -0.25 22.10 -9.81
CA ILE A 16 0.28 21.34 -10.95
C ILE A 16 1.40 22.07 -11.71
N PRO A 17 1.27 23.38 -12.06
CA PRO A 17 2.32 24.06 -12.82
C PRO A 17 3.64 24.16 -12.06
N GLU A 18 3.59 24.51 -10.77
CA GLU A 18 4.77 24.60 -9.90
C GLU A 18 5.43 23.23 -9.74
N LEU A 19 4.67 22.19 -9.42
CA LEU A 19 5.16 20.83 -9.26
C LEU A 19 5.87 20.33 -10.54
N VAL A 20 5.26 20.51 -11.71
CA VAL A 20 5.85 20.06 -12.98
C VAL A 20 7.14 20.82 -13.29
N LYS A 21 7.19 22.13 -13.01
CA LYS A 21 8.40 22.94 -13.18
C LYS A 21 9.53 22.41 -12.30
N GLU A 22 9.27 22.24 -11.00
CA GLU A 22 10.28 21.71 -10.05
C GLU A 22 10.77 20.30 -10.44
N ILE A 23 9.87 19.40 -10.88
CA ILE A 23 10.27 18.06 -11.36
C ILE A 23 11.18 18.16 -12.58
N LYS A 24 10.87 19.05 -13.55
CA LYS A 24 11.70 19.24 -14.74
C LYS A 24 13.09 19.77 -14.39
N GLU A 25 13.19 20.68 -13.42
CA GLU A 25 14.46 21.25 -12.94
C GLU A 25 15.28 20.20 -12.19
N VAL A 26 14.70 19.53 -11.21
CA VAL A 26 15.37 18.51 -10.38
C VAL A 26 15.88 17.32 -11.20
N LEU A 27 15.12 16.91 -12.20
CA LEU A 27 15.45 15.78 -13.06
C LEU A 27 16.07 16.21 -14.39
N SER A 28 16.72 17.42 -14.49
CA SER A 28 17.33 17.92 -15.73
C SER A 28 18.29 16.93 -16.38
N ASP A 29 19.09 16.23 -15.56
CA ASP A 29 20.11 15.30 -16.02
C ASP A 29 19.60 13.87 -16.30
N TYR A 30 18.30 13.63 -16.13
CA TYR A 30 17.67 12.31 -16.32
C TYR A 30 16.78 12.30 -17.56
N GLU A 31 16.85 11.19 -18.32
CA GLU A 31 15.82 10.91 -19.33
C GLU A 31 14.48 10.61 -18.63
N LYS A 32 13.49 11.45 -18.87
CA LYS A 32 12.22 11.40 -18.15
C LYS A 32 11.01 11.64 -19.03
N GLU A 33 9.90 11.02 -18.67
CA GLU A 33 8.55 11.41 -19.05
C GLU A 33 7.76 11.77 -17.80
N ILE A 34 6.88 12.75 -17.88
CA ILE A 34 5.95 13.13 -16.81
C ILE A 34 4.54 12.76 -17.29
N ILE A 35 3.84 11.96 -16.51
CA ILE A 35 2.48 11.47 -16.80
C ILE A 35 1.56 11.97 -15.70
N LEU A 36 0.77 12.99 -16.00
CA LEU A 36 -0.28 13.47 -15.11
C LEU A 36 -1.58 12.75 -15.43
N VAL A 37 -2.21 12.17 -14.41
CA VAL A 37 -3.52 11.53 -14.54
C VAL A 37 -4.55 12.33 -13.77
N ASP A 38 -5.35 13.10 -14.48
CA ASP A 38 -6.50 13.84 -13.93
C ASP A 38 -7.67 12.88 -13.68
N ASP A 39 -7.98 12.65 -12.42
CA ASP A 39 -9.04 11.72 -12.00
C ASP A 39 -10.44 12.38 -12.05
N GLY A 40 -10.75 13.05 -13.15
CA GLY A 40 -12.04 13.70 -13.39
C GLY A 40 -12.24 14.94 -12.50
N SER A 41 -11.24 15.82 -12.43
CA SER A 41 -11.33 17.07 -11.68
C SER A 41 -12.46 17.99 -12.17
N GLU A 42 -13.06 18.69 -11.22
CA GLU A 42 -14.12 19.67 -11.42
C GLU A 42 -13.59 21.12 -11.48
N ASP A 43 -12.34 21.32 -11.07
CA ASP A 43 -11.61 22.59 -11.15
C ASP A 43 -10.79 22.71 -12.45
N ASP A 44 -9.90 23.72 -12.52
CA ASP A 44 -9.03 23.96 -13.68
C ASP A 44 -7.80 23.03 -13.76
N SER A 45 -7.71 21.95 -12.95
CA SER A 45 -6.57 21.02 -12.94
C SER A 45 -6.21 20.50 -14.33
N PHE A 46 -7.21 20.05 -15.09
CA PHE A 46 -6.97 19.55 -16.45
C PHE A 46 -6.46 20.63 -17.39
N LYS A 47 -7.02 21.83 -17.34
CA LYS A 47 -6.58 22.96 -18.18
C LYS A 47 -5.15 23.39 -17.80
N ALA A 48 -4.85 23.48 -16.51
CA ALA A 48 -3.51 23.80 -16.02
C ALA A 48 -2.46 22.80 -16.53
N ALA A 49 -2.81 21.51 -16.62
CA ALA A 49 -1.93 20.48 -17.13
C ALA A 49 -1.73 20.51 -18.64
N GLN A 50 -2.75 20.87 -19.43
CA GLN A 50 -2.69 20.90 -20.90
C GLN A 50 -1.68 21.92 -21.45
N GLY A 51 -1.42 23.00 -20.71
CA GLY A 51 -0.43 24.03 -21.10
C GLY A 51 1.03 23.62 -20.85
N LEU A 52 1.27 22.45 -20.24
CA LEU A 52 2.60 21.96 -19.88
C LEU A 52 3.05 20.88 -20.90
N ASP A 53 4.32 20.85 -21.19
CA ASP A 53 4.93 19.81 -22.05
C ASP A 53 5.08 18.49 -21.23
N ILE A 54 3.95 17.80 -21.04
CA ILE A 54 3.82 16.54 -20.31
C ILE A 54 2.71 15.68 -20.91
N LYS A 55 2.70 14.38 -20.62
CA LYS A 55 1.61 13.49 -21.00
C LYS A 55 0.45 13.63 -20.01
N VAL A 56 -0.72 14.06 -20.51
CA VAL A 56 -1.93 14.21 -19.69
C VAL A 56 -2.96 13.15 -20.08
N ILE A 57 -3.48 12.43 -19.09
CA ILE A 57 -4.56 11.45 -19.23
C ILE A 57 -5.70 11.88 -18.32
N ARG A 58 -6.92 11.96 -18.84
CA ARG A 58 -8.09 12.35 -18.07
C ARG A 58 -9.08 11.22 -17.93
N HIS A 59 -9.55 10.97 -16.70
CA HIS A 59 -10.69 10.08 -16.44
C HIS A 59 -12.02 10.84 -16.67
N PRO A 60 -13.08 10.15 -17.12
CA PRO A 60 -14.37 10.79 -17.39
C PRO A 60 -15.07 11.26 -16.09
N TYR A 61 -14.73 10.71 -14.95
CA TYR A 61 -15.22 11.06 -13.61
C TYR A 61 -14.22 10.56 -12.54
N ASN A 62 -14.38 10.98 -11.29
CA ASN A 62 -13.54 10.52 -10.17
C ASN A 62 -13.72 9.03 -9.90
N ILE A 63 -12.78 8.22 -10.36
CA ILE A 63 -12.71 6.77 -10.12
C ILE A 63 -11.99 6.47 -8.79
N GLY A 64 -10.98 7.28 -8.47
CA GLY A 64 -10.19 7.23 -7.24
C GLY A 64 -8.69 7.22 -7.48
N ASN A 65 -7.92 7.69 -6.49
CA ASN A 65 -6.47 7.85 -6.58
C ASN A 65 -5.75 6.57 -7.06
N GLY A 66 -6.14 5.40 -6.56
CA GLY A 66 -5.54 4.14 -7.00
C GLY A 66 -5.82 3.83 -8.48
N ALA A 67 -6.97 4.26 -9.03
CA ALA A 67 -7.27 4.12 -10.45
C ALA A 67 -6.38 5.05 -11.29
N ALA A 68 -6.18 6.30 -10.86
CA ALA A 68 -5.30 7.25 -11.51
C ALA A 68 -3.85 6.73 -11.54
N VAL A 69 -3.36 6.21 -10.42
CA VAL A 69 -2.04 5.57 -10.34
C VAL A 69 -1.95 4.37 -11.29
N LYS A 70 -2.94 3.49 -11.34
CA LYS A 70 -2.94 2.34 -12.27
C LYS A 70 -2.91 2.78 -13.73
N THR A 71 -3.64 3.84 -14.07
CA THR A 71 -3.65 4.40 -15.43
C THR A 71 -2.26 4.95 -15.78
N GLY A 72 -1.61 5.68 -14.88
CA GLY A 72 -0.25 6.16 -15.05
C GLY A 72 0.77 5.01 -15.22
N ILE A 73 0.70 3.98 -14.37
CA ILE A 73 1.59 2.80 -14.45
C ILE A 73 1.43 2.06 -15.79
N ARG A 74 0.20 1.92 -16.31
CA ARG A 74 -0.03 1.31 -17.63
C ARG A 74 0.58 2.14 -18.76
N ALA A 75 0.55 3.46 -18.64
CA ALA A 75 1.05 4.40 -19.63
C ALA A 75 2.56 4.60 -19.58
N ALA A 76 3.22 4.19 -18.49
CA ALA A 76 4.66 4.32 -18.30
C ALA A 76 5.43 3.35 -19.21
N VAL A 77 6.52 3.84 -19.84
CA VAL A 77 7.39 3.07 -20.74
C VAL A 77 8.85 3.03 -20.29
N SER A 78 9.18 3.73 -19.22
CA SER A 78 10.54 3.86 -18.68
C SER A 78 10.93 2.67 -17.76
N ASP A 79 12.22 2.56 -17.42
CA ASP A 79 12.75 1.49 -16.56
C ASP A 79 12.18 1.57 -15.13
N PHE A 80 12.03 2.80 -14.63
CA PHE A 80 11.55 3.07 -13.29
C PHE A 80 10.38 4.05 -13.31
N ILE A 81 9.45 3.83 -12.39
CA ILE A 81 8.32 4.70 -12.10
C ILE A 81 8.62 5.47 -10.83
N VAL A 82 8.39 6.79 -10.87
CA VAL A 82 8.32 7.65 -9.68
C VAL A 82 6.86 7.98 -9.44
N LEU A 83 6.30 7.59 -8.30
CA LEU A 83 4.95 7.99 -7.88
C LEU A 83 5.07 9.21 -6.97
N LEU A 84 4.36 10.29 -7.29
CA LEU A 84 4.38 11.54 -6.54
C LEU A 84 2.99 12.16 -6.54
N ASP A 85 2.45 12.48 -5.35
CA ASP A 85 1.15 13.14 -5.23
C ASP A 85 1.22 14.62 -5.63
N ALA A 86 0.14 15.19 -6.21
CA ALA A 86 0.08 16.55 -6.73
C ALA A 86 -0.02 17.64 -5.65
N ASP A 87 -0.01 17.32 -4.36
CA ASP A 87 -0.30 18.23 -3.25
C ASP A 87 0.91 18.98 -2.66
N LEU A 88 2.07 18.89 -3.31
CA LEU A 88 3.35 19.52 -2.92
C LEU A 88 3.85 19.11 -1.51
N GLN A 89 3.31 18.05 -0.91
CA GLN A 89 3.80 17.56 0.38
C GLN A 89 5.20 16.94 0.29
N HIS A 90 5.52 16.29 -0.81
CA HIS A 90 6.84 15.73 -1.07
C HIS A 90 7.61 16.64 -2.00
N PRO A 91 8.70 17.29 -1.52
CA PRO A 91 9.56 18.10 -2.37
C PRO A 91 10.16 17.24 -3.50
N PRO A 92 10.13 17.69 -4.77
CA PRO A 92 10.71 16.95 -5.89
C PRO A 92 12.20 16.63 -5.74
N GLU A 93 12.97 17.42 -4.98
CA GLU A 93 14.39 17.15 -4.67
C GLU A 93 14.60 15.82 -3.97
N GLU A 94 13.62 15.36 -3.17
CA GLU A 94 13.69 14.08 -2.49
C GLU A 94 13.64 12.89 -3.45
N ILE A 95 13.21 13.10 -4.72
CA ILE A 95 13.27 12.07 -5.77
C ILE A 95 14.69 11.57 -5.96
N LEU A 96 15.67 12.48 -5.92
CA LEU A 96 17.08 12.14 -6.10
C LEU A 96 17.59 11.18 -4.99
N SER A 97 17.08 11.34 -3.78
CA SER A 97 17.42 10.45 -2.66
C SER A 97 16.90 9.03 -2.86
N LEU A 98 15.75 8.87 -3.50
CA LEU A 98 15.17 7.56 -3.81
C LEU A 98 15.87 6.91 -5.02
N ILE A 99 16.15 7.70 -6.06
CA ILE A 99 16.78 7.22 -7.31
C ILE A 99 18.16 6.60 -7.06
N LYS A 100 18.93 7.14 -6.12
CA LYS A 100 20.25 6.61 -5.75
C LYS A 100 20.22 5.12 -5.37
N GLU A 101 19.10 4.63 -4.89
CA GLU A 101 18.90 3.26 -4.45
C GLU A 101 18.19 2.38 -5.50
N ALA A 102 17.73 2.97 -6.61
CA ALA A 102 16.84 2.32 -7.57
C ALA A 102 17.48 1.12 -8.30
N GLU A 103 18.79 1.13 -8.49
CA GLU A 103 19.49 0.01 -9.15
C GLU A 103 19.59 -1.21 -8.24
N SER A 104 19.63 -1.01 -6.92
CA SER A 104 19.83 -2.07 -5.93
C SER A 104 18.53 -2.68 -5.41
N TYR A 105 17.40 -2.00 -5.56
CA TYR A 105 16.11 -2.44 -5.01
C TYR A 105 14.98 -2.39 -6.05
N ASP A 106 14.01 -3.28 -5.91
CA ASP A 106 12.84 -3.32 -6.80
C ASP A 106 11.85 -2.19 -6.51
N MET A 107 11.79 -1.76 -5.25
CA MET A 107 10.96 -0.62 -4.81
C MET A 107 11.65 0.16 -3.69
N ILE A 108 11.66 1.48 -3.81
CA ILE A 108 12.12 2.40 -2.79
C ILE A 108 10.92 3.24 -2.33
N VAL A 109 10.70 3.27 -1.02
CA VAL A 109 9.59 4.00 -0.39
C VAL A 109 10.15 5.19 0.38
N GLY A 110 9.73 6.40 0.04
CA GLY A 110 10.01 7.60 0.83
C GLY A 110 9.26 7.54 2.15
N SER A 111 9.98 7.23 3.22
CA SER A 111 9.43 7.16 4.58
C SER A 111 9.41 8.53 5.21
N ARG A 112 8.22 8.99 5.60
CA ARG A 112 8.02 10.31 6.15
C ARG A 112 8.67 10.45 7.52
N THR A 113 9.57 11.42 7.66
CA THR A 113 10.22 11.79 8.94
C THR A 113 9.76 13.18 9.37
N GLY A 114 9.42 13.38 10.66
CA GLY A 114 9.12 14.70 11.19
C GLY A 114 8.05 14.80 12.27
N TYR A 115 8.03 15.95 12.97
CA TYR A 115 7.26 16.25 14.19
C TYR A 115 5.73 16.27 14.01
N SER A 116 5.24 16.43 12.79
CA SER A 116 3.81 16.54 12.44
C SER A 116 3.02 15.23 12.57
N PHE A 117 3.70 14.12 12.89
CA PHE A 117 3.19 12.75 12.87
C PHE A 117 2.63 12.24 14.21
N ARG A 118 2.67 13.02 15.29
CA ARG A 118 2.49 12.50 16.65
C ARG A 118 1.09 11.91 16.95
N TYR A 119 0.02 12.43 16.37
CA TYR A 119 -1.35 11.93 16.61
C TYR A 119 -1.84 10.89 15.59
N ARG A 120 -1.33 10.95 14.34
CA ARG A 120 -1.54 9.88 13.34
C ARG A 120 -0.63 8.68 13.58
N SER A 121 0.38 8.82 14.45
CA SER A 121 1.45 7.84 14.63
C SER A 121 0.99 6.54 15.30
N ILE A 122 0.02 6.56 16.23
CA ILE A 122 -0.38 5.35 16.95
C ILE A 122 -1.09 4.36 16.01
N ALA A 123 -2.07 4.83 15.23
CA ALA A 123 -2.76 3.99 14.26
C ALA A 123 -1.82 3.49 13.15
N ASN A 124 -0.98 4.39 12.60
CA ASN A 124 0.00 4.02 11.59
C ASN A 124 1.04 3.03 12.16
N ARG A 125 1.50 3.23 13.40
CA ARG A 125 2.41 2.30 14.06
C ARG A 125 1.78 0.92 14.24
N PHE A 126 0.52 0.87 14.66
CA PHE A 126 -0.22 -0.39 14.76
C PHE A 126 -0.29 -1.11 13.40
N PHE A 127 -0.64 -0.41 12.32
CA PHE A 127 -0.70 -0.99 10.98
C PHE A 127 0.68 -1.41 10.46
N ASN A 128 1.72 -0.62 10.73
CA ASN A 128 3.09 -0.98 10.37
C ASN A 128 3.54 -2.25 11.10
N VAL A 129 3.28 -2.38 12.42
CA VAL A 129 3.59 -3.57 13.22
C VAL A 129 2.85 -4.79 12.70
N LEU A 130 1.54 -4.65 12.42
CA LEU A 130 0.74 -5.75 11.87
C LEU A 130 1.25 -6.18 10.50
N ALA A 131 1.56 -5.24 9.63
CA ALA A 131 2.12 -5.50 8.31
C ALA A 131 3.52 -6.13 8.40
N SER A 132 4.36 -5.68 9.34
CA SER A 132 5.67 -6.28 9.62
C SER A 132 5.55 -7.71 10.13
N TYR A 133 4.59 -7.99 11.01
CA TYR A 133 4.29 -9.36 11.44
C TYR A 133 3.91 -10.27 10.27
N VAL A 134 3.02 -9.81 9.40
CA VAL A 134 2.58 -10.57 8.22
C VAL A 134 3.72 -10.82 7.26
N THR A 135 4.53 -9.80 6.96
CA THR A 135 5.63 -9.89 5.98
C THR A 135 6.89 -10.53 6.54
N GLY A 136 7.14 -10.40 7.84
CA GLY A 136 8.39 -10.78 8.49
C GLY A 136 9.52 -9.76 8.31
N ILE A 137 9.23 -8.58 7.75
CA ILE A 137 10.20 -7.50 7.45
C ILE A 137 9.71 -6.22 8.12
N GLU A 138 10.61 -5.43 8.71
CA GLU A 138 10.27 -4.16 9.33
C GLU A 138 9.77 -3.15 8.29
N ILE A 139 8.56 -2.62 8.52
CA ILE A 139 7.92 -1.62 7.67
C ILE A 139 7.87 -0.29 8.41
N LEU A 140 8.59 0.71 7.90
CA LEU A 140 8.68 2.04 8.50
C LEU A 140 7.49 2.93 8.13
N ASP A 141 7.05 2.92 6.87
CA ASP A 141 5.88 3.68 6.39
C ASP A 141 5.10 2.92 5.32
N LEU A 142 4.02 2.29 5.75
CA LEU A 142 3.14 1.48 4.89
C LEU A 142 2.29 2.34 3.94
N THR A 143 2.05 3.61 4.29
CA THR A 143 1.05 4.47 3.65
C THR A 143 1.61 5.55 2.74
N SER A 144 2.92 5.68 2.66
CA SER A 144 3.55 6.67 1.79
C SER A 144 3.25 6.39 0.32
N GLY A 145 2.75 7.38 -0.42
CA GLY A 145 2.54 7.35 -1.87
C GLY A 145 3.82 7.61 -2.66
N PHE A 146 4.79 8.28 -2.04
CA PHE A 146 6.04 8.68 -2.69
C PHE A 146 7.01 7.50 -2.83
N ARG A 147 7.29 7.08 -4.05
CA ARG A 147 8.02 5.84 -4.34
C ARG A 147 8.78 5.88 -5.66
N VAL A 148 9.88 5.14 -5.71
CA VAL A 148 10.54 4.74 -6.97
C VAL A 148 10.42 3.23 -7.10
N ILE A 149 9.98 2.74 -8.25
CA ILE A 149 9.60 1.33 -8.45
C ILE A 149 10.06 0.87 -9.83
N ARG A 150 10.65 -0.30 -9.93
CA ARG A 150 10.96 -0.93 -11.21
C ARG A 150 9.68 -1.21 -12.00
N THR A 151 9.56 -0.62 -13.20
CA THR A 151 8.32 -0.57 -13.99
C THR A 151 7.76 -1.94 -14.31
N GLU A 152 8.61 -2.85 -14.78
CA GLU A 152 8.19 -4.19 -15.18
C GLU A 152 7.57 -4.95 -14.01
N ILE A 153 8.22 -4.90 -12.83
CA ILE A 153 7.74 -5.57 -11.64
C ILE A 153 6.44 -4.94 -11.16
N CYS A 154 6.36 -3.59 -11.14
CA CYS A 154 5.15 -2.88 -10.73
C CYS A 154 3.93 -3.27 -11.58
N LYS A 155 4.11 -3.42 -12.89
CA LYS A 155 3.04 -3.83 -13.81
C LYS A 155 2.46 -5.20 -13.50
N ARG A 156 3.25 -6.14 -12.99
CA ARG A 156 2.77 -7.48 -12.58
C ARG A 156 1.77 -7.44 -11.42
N PHE A 157 1.82 -6.41 -10.57
CA PHE A 157 0.94 -6.28 -9.40
C PHE A 157 -0.26 -5.36 -9.60
N LEU A 158 -0.48 -4.81 -10.81
CA LEU A 158 -1.58 -3.89 -11.10
C LEU A 158 -2.97 -4.43 -10.77
N TYR A 159 -3.17 -5.74 -10.94
CA TYR A 159 -4.45 -6.41 -10.68
C TYR A 159 -4.83 -6.43 -9.19
N LEU A 160 -3.85 -6.36 -8.29
CA LEU A 160 -4.07 -6.29 -6.84
C LEU A 160 -4.48 -4.91 -6.35
N LEU A 161 -4.10 -3.84 -7.09
CA LEU A 161 -4.27 -2.48 -6.62
C LEU A 161 -5.75 -2.08 -6.60
N PRO A 162 -6.26 -1.55 -5.48
CA PRO A 162 -7.61 -1.03 -5.40
C PRO A 162 -7.75 0.25 -6.23
N ASN A 163 -8.95 0.56 -6.70
CA ASN A 163 -9.19 1.80 -7.45
C ASN A 163 -9.16 3.03 -6.55
N ARG A 164 -9.54 2.89 -5.29
CA ARG A 164 -9.64 4.03 -4.35
C ARG A 164 -8.51 3.98 -3.32
N PHE A 165 -8.79 3.44 -2.16
CA PHE A 165 -7.89 3.45 -0.99
C PHE A 165 -7.45 2.02 -0.67
N SER A 166 -6.27 1.66 -0.33
CA SER A 166 -4.96 2.30 -0.30
C SER A 166 -4.01 1.51 -1.20
N TYR A 167 -3.72 2.01 -2.39
CA TYR A 167 -2.76 1.38 -3.29
C TYR A 167 -1.35 1.25 -2.67
N PRO A 168 -0.85 2.23 -1.87
CA PRO A 168 0.49 2.13 -1.31
C PRO A 168 0.67 0.92 -0.40
N THR A 169 -0.30 0.68 0.46
CA THR A 169 -0.32 -0.47 1.38
C THR A 169 -0.31 -1.79 0.61
N THR A 170 -1.21 -1.91 -0.37
CA THR A 170 -1.32 -3.12 -1.19
C THR A 170 -0.02 -3.41 -1.92
N LEU A 171 0.60 -2.39 -2.54
CA LEU A 171 1.82 -2.54 -3.32
C LEU A 171 3.01 -2.95 -2.43
N THR A 172 3.20 -2.29 -1.27
CA THR A 172 4.28 -2.66 -0.33
C THR A 172 4.16 -4.12 0.11
N LEU A 173 2.97 -4.52 0.55
CA LEU A 173 2.74 -5.88 1.03
C LEU A 173 2.92 -6.91 -0.10
N ALA A 174 2.44 -6.63 -1.30
CA ALA A 174 2.60 -7.50 -2.46
C ALA A 174 4.07 -7.71 -2.82
N PHE A 175 4.87 -6.64 -2.87
CA PHE A 175 6.31 -6.72 -3.14
C PHE A 175 7.04 -7.55 -2.07
N LEU A 176 6.86 -7.23 -0.79
CA LEU A 176 7.52 -7.94 0.30
C LEU A 176 7.13 -9.42 0.35
N LYS A 177 5.87 -9.74 0.10
CA LYS A 177 5.37 -11.12 0.15
C LYS A 177 5.76 -11.96 -1.07
N SER A 178 6.02 -11.33 -2.21
CA SER A 178 6.54 -12.00 -3.41
C SER A 178 8.08 -12.03 -3.46
N GLY A 179 8.76 -11.78 -2.32
CA GLY A 179 10.22 -11.86 -2.23
C GLY A 179 10.96 -10.73 -2.95
N ARG A 180 10.27 -9.63 -3.33
CA ARG A 180 10.89 -8.47 -3.95
C ARG A 180 11.57 -7.57 -2.93
N SER A 181 12.68 -6.96 -3.33
CA SER A 181 13.48 -6.09 -2.46
C SER A 181 12.82 -4.72 -2.30
N VAL A 182 12.63 -4.29 -1.04
CA VAL A 182 12.02 -2.99 -0.70
C VAL A 182 12.92 -2.25 0.28
N LYS A 183 13.24 -0.99 -0.01
CA LYS A 183 13.99 -0.10 0.87
C LYS A 183 13.14 1.08 1.30
N PHE A 184 13.21 1.44 2.58
CA PHE A 184 12.61 2.65 3.12
C PHE A 184 13.71 3.71 3.28
N VAL A 185 13.54 4.87 2.63
CA VAL A 185 14.46 6.00 2.68
C VAL A 185 13.78 7.16 3.40
N PRO A 186 14.38 7.72 4.47
CA PRO A 186 13.83 8.88 5.15
C PRO A 186 13.75 10.08 4.21
N VAL A 187 12.57 10.71 4.10
CA VAL A 187 12.35 11.90 3.27
C VAL A 187 11.71 13.01 4.09
N LYS A 188 12.00 14.26 3.72
CA LYS A 188 11.34 15.43 4.27
C LYS A 188 9.94 15.56 3.69
N VAL A 189 9.02 16.07 4.49
CA VAL A 189 7.63 16.31 4.08
C VAL A 189 7.23 17.71 4.49
N ASN A 190 6.78 18.47 3.53
CA ASN A 190 6.24 19.81 3.74
C ASN A 190 4.84 19.73 4.38
N LYS A 191 4.45 20.81 5.08
CA LYS A 191 3.05 20.97 5.47
C LYS A 191 2.23 21.19 4.21
N ARG A 192 1.06 20.54 4.13
CA ARG A 192 0.14 20.75 3.02
C ARG A 192 -0.19 22.23 2.89
N VAL A 193 0.05 22.80 1.69
CA VAL A 193 -0.13 24.24 1.43
C VAL A 193 -1.61 24.59 1.36
N LYS A 194 -2.44 23.77 0.70
CA LYS A 194 -3.88 23.95 0.53
C LYS A 194 -4.65 22.63 0.65
N GLY A 195 -5.95 22.71 0.95
CA GLY A 195 -6.87 21.57 1.00
C GLY A 195 -7.03 20.92 2.40
N ARG A 196 -8.17 20.22 2.61
CA ARG A 196 -8.44 19.48 3.84
C ARG A 196 -8.15 18.00 3.64
N SER A 197 -7.56 17.36 4.67
CA SER A 197 -7.39 15.91 4.68
C SER A 197 -8.77 15.22 4.61
N LYS A 198 -8.99 14.39 3.59
CA LYS A 198 -10.22 13.60 3.40
C LYS A 198 -10.21 12.29 4.19
N ILE A 199 -9.25 12.10 5.11
CA ILE A 199 -9.10 10.86 5.89
C ILE A 199 -10.07 10.84 7.07
N HIS A 200 -10.91 9.81 7.14
CA HIS A 200 -11.79 9.51 8.27
C HIS A 200 -11.15 8.43 9.15
N PRO A 201 -10.66 8.76 10.39
CA PRO A 201 -9.80 7.84 11.16
C PRO A 201 -10.39 6.44 11.38
N VAL A 202 -11.65 6.34 11.78
CA VAL A 202 -12.30 5.04 12.05
C VAL A 202 -12.60 4.28 10.76
N LYS A 203 -13.27 4.94 9.80
CA LYS A 203 -13.69 4.32 8.54
C LYS A 203 -12.49 3.86 7.69
N ASP A 204 -11.44 4.66 7.65
CA ASP A 204 -10.24 4.31 6.89
C ASP A 204 -9.36 3.34 7.66
N GLY A 205 -9.36 3.36 9.01
CA GLY A 205 -8.71 2.35 9.84
C GLY A 205 -9.24 0.93 9.58
N VAL A 206 -10.58 0.77 9.49
CA VAL A 206 -11.21 -0.51 9.12
C VAL A 206 -10.78 -0.94 7.72
N LYS A 207 -10.73 -0.01 6.75
CA LYS A 207 -10.26 -0.35 5.39
C LYS A 207 -8.80 -0.80 5.38
N PHE A 208 -7.91 -0.16 6.14
CA PHE A 208 -6.52 -0.61 6.29
C PHE A 208 -6.45 -2.03 6.83
N MET A 209 -7.17 -2.31 7.91
CA MET A 209 -7.23 -3.66 8.48
C MET A 209 -7.68 -4.69 7.45
N LEU A 210 -8.75 -4.40 6.69
CA LEU A 210 -9.26 -5.28 5.65
C LEU A 210 -8.25 -5.49 4.50
N ILE A 211 -7.49 -4.46 4.10
CA ILE A 211 -6.44 -4.57 3.08
C ILE A 211 -5.32 -5.48 3.59
N ILE A 212 -4.83 -5.25 4.80
CA ILE A 212 -3.77 -6.08 5.39
C ILE A 212 -4.25 -7.53 5.51
N ALA A 213 -5.46 -7.75 6.02
CA ALA A 213 -6.05 -9.08 6.13
C ALA A 213 -6.20 -9.75 4.76
N LYS A 214 -6.69 -9.03 3.74
CA LYS A 214 -6.83 -9.55 2.38
C LYS A 214 -5.48 -9.97 1.79
N ILE A 215 -4.47 -9.11 1.86
CA ILE A 215 -3.13 -9.43 1.33
C ILE A 215 -2.48 -10.55 2.15
N ALA A 216 -2.62 -10.52 3.48
CA ALA A 216 -2.13 -11.59 4.33
C ALA A 216 -2.79 -12.95 3.99
N THR A 217 -4.09 -12.95 3.68
CA THR A 217 -4.81 -14.17 3.28
C THR A 217 -4.39 -14.66 1.89
N ILE A 218 -4.03 -13.75 0.97
CA ILE A 218 -3.54 -14.13 -0.36
C ILE A 218 -2.13 -14.75 -0.30
N TYR A 219 -1.24 -14.20 0.54
CA TYR A 219 0.18 -14.57 0.55
C TYR A 219 0.65 -15.38 1.76
N SER A 220 -0.08 -15.36 2.88
CA SER A 220 0.27 -16.06 4.12
C SER A 220 -0.96 -16.31 4.99
N PRO A 221 -1.94 -17.08 4.50
CA PRO A 221 -3.19 -17.33 5.23
C PRO A 221 -2.93 -18.04 6.55
N PHE A 222 -1.92 -18.89 6.64
CA PHE A 222 -1.57 -19.58 7.88
C PHE A 222 -1.29 -18.60 9.03
N LYS A 223 -0.54 -17.51 8.78
CA LYS A 223 -0.27 -16.48 9.80
C LYS A 223 -1.53 -15.76 10.30
N VAL A 224 -2.60 -15.73 9.51
CA VAL A 224 -3.89 -15.10 9.88
C VAL A 224 -4.78 -16.08 10.65
N PHE A 225 -4.93 -17.30 10.15
CA PHE A 225 -5.89 -18.26 10.69
C PHE A 225 -5.36 -19.06 11.87
N LEU A 226 -4.05 -19.31 11.96
CA LEU A 226 -3.46 -20.07 13.07
C LEU A 226 -3.75 -19.43 14.46
N PRO A 227 -3.55 -18.11 14.68
CA PRO A 227 -3.89 -17.48 15.96
C PRO A 227 -5.38 -17.63 16.32
N VAL A 228 -6.27 -17.56 15.33
CA VAL A 228 -7.72 -17.72 15.51
C VAL A 228 -8.03 -19.17 15.93
N SER A 229 -7.44 -20.16 15.25
CA SER A 229 -7.58 -21.57 15.60
C SER A 229 -7.08 -21.85 17.03
N VAL A 230 -5.89 -21.37 17.38
CA VAL A 230 -5.32 -21.52 18.73
C VAL A 230 -6.21 -20.88 19.79
N PHE A 231 -6.77 -19.70 19.51
CA PHE A 231 -7.70 -19.04 20.42
C PHE A 231 -8.94 -19.89 20.70
N PHE A 232 -9.59 -20.42 19.65
CA PHE A 232 -10.75 -21.32 19.82
C PHE A 232 -10.38 -22.62 20.53
N PHE A 233 -9.21 -23.20 20.22
CA PHE A 233 -8.73 -24.42 20.88
C PHE A 233 -8.50 -24.20 22.36
N LEU A 234 -7.77 -23.15 22.75
CA LEU A 234 -7.48 -22.85 24.15
C LEU A 234 -8.77 -22.52 24.93
N THR A 235 -9.67 -21.74 24.32
CA THR A 235 -10.97 -21.43 24.93
C THR A 235 -11.79 -22.70 25.14
N GLY A 236 -11.84 -23.58 24.17
CA GLY A 236 -12.52 -24.87 24.26
C GLY A 236 -11.91 -25.79 25.32
N LEU A 237 -10.59 -25.82 25.39
CA LEU A 237 -9.85 -26.61 26.39
C LEU A 237 -10.10 -26.11 27.81
N VAL A 238 -9.98 -24.80 28.03
CA VAL A 238 -10.24 -24.17 29.35
C VAL A 238 -11.69 -24.41 29.78
N TYR A 239 -12.63 -24.22 28.86
CA TYR A 239 -14.05 -24.47 29.14
C TYR A 239 -14.32 -25.96 29.45
N TYR A 240 -13.69 -26.89 28.72
CA TYR A 240 -13.76 -28.30 29.00
C TYR A 240 -13.23 -28.63 30.41
N LEU A 241 -12.04 -28.16 30.77
CA LEU A 241 -11.45 -28.38 32.09
C LEU A 241 -12.36 -27.84 33.21
N TYR A 242 -12.95 -26.65 33.02
CA TYR A 242 -13.92 -26.10 33.98
C TYR A 242 -15.16 -26.99 34.13
N THR A 243 -15.78 -27.43 33.05
CA THR A 243 -17.01 -28.24 33.10
C THR A 243 -16.73 -29.67 33.59
N PHE A 244 -15.57 -30.20 33.32
CA PHE A 244 -15.14 -31.49 33.85
C PHE A 244 -14.90 -31.45 35.37
N ALA A 245 -14.25 -30.38 35.84
CA ALA A 245 -13.98 -30.19 37.27
C ALA A 245 -15.29 -29.94 38.09
N THR A 246 -16.25 -29.24 37.53
CA THR A 246 -17.49 -28.84 38.23
C THR A 246 -18.65 -29.83 38.04
N MET A 247 -18.77 -30.43 36.85
CA MET A 247 -19.93 -31.23 36.44
C MET A 247 -19.57 -32.65 36.01
N HIS A 248 -18.30 -32.99 35.95
CA HIS A 248 -17.76 -34.28 35.45
C HIS A 248 -18.30 -34.64 34.05
N ARG A 249 -18.53 -33.61 33.18
CA ARG A 249 -19.13 -33.81 31.85
C ARG A 249 -18.34 -33.11 30.78
N PHE A 250 -18.25 -33.76 29.62
CA PHE A 250 -17.86 -33.13 28.35
C PHE A 250 -19.11 -32.52 27.71
N THR A 251 -19.09 -31.22 27.46
CA THR A 251 -20.27 -30.49 26.97
C THR A 251 -20.23 -30.29 25.45
N ASN A 252 -21.41 -30.13 24.83
CA ASN A 252 -21.51 -29.82 23.42
C ASN A 252 -20.78 -28.52 23.04
N MET A 253 -20.70 -27.55 23.97
CA MET A 253 -19.96 -26.30 23.71
C MET A 253 -18.45 -26.54 23.65
N SER A 254 -17.89 -27.40 24.52
CA SER A 254 -16.47 -27.81 24.48
C SER A 254 -16.16 -28.49 23.15
N LEU A 255 -17.02 -29.40 22.70
CA LEU A 255 -16.91 -30.08 21.43
C LEU A 255 -16.94 -29.09 20.27
N LEU A 256 -17.92 -28.19 20.27
CA LEU A 256 -18.07 -27.17 19.22
C LEU A 256 -16.82 -26.30 19.08
N LEU A 257 -16.29 -25.78 20.19
CA LEU A 257 -15.13 -24.90 20.18
C LEU A 257 -13.86 -25.64 19.67
N ILE A 258 -13.62 -26.87 20.15
CA ILE A 258 -12.45 -27.66 19.74
C ILE A 258 -12.60 -28.08 18.26
N THR A 259 -13.77 -28.53 17.83
CA THR A 259 -14.01 -28.92 16.44
C THR A 259 -13.86 -27.71 15.50
N THR A 260 -14.38 -26.54 15.90
CA THR A 260 -14.19 -25.28 15.15
C THR A 260 -12.72 -24.94 15.00
N ALA A 261 -11.93 -25.09 16.08
CA ALA A 261 -10.48 -24.86 16.03
C ALA A 261 -9.79 -25.77 15.02
N VAL A 262 -10.12 -27.07 15.03
CA VAL A 262 -9.54 -28.04 14.09
C VAL A 262 -9.94 -27.70 12.65
N ILE A 263 -11.19 -27.36 12.40
CA ILE A 263 -11.65 -26.97 11.05
C ILE A 263 -10.91 -25.73 10.56
N ILE A 264 -10.78 -24.68 11.39
CA ILE A 264 -10.03 -23.46 11.04
C ILE A 264 -8.57 -23.80 10.74
N PHE A 265 -7.95 -24.66 11.54
CA PHE A 265 -6.58 -25.10 11.30
C PHE A 265 -6.42 -25.82 9.95
N MET A 266 -7.27 -26.77 9.64
CA MET A 266 -7.22 -27.52 8.37
C MET A 266 -7.48 -26.59 7.17
N LEU A 267 -8.46 -25.69 7.26
CA LEU A 267 -8.69 -24.68 6.23
C LEU A 267 -7.47 -23.75 6.04
N SER A 268 -6.78 -23.42 7.12
CA SER A 268 -5.55 -22.64 7.08
C SER A 268 -4.44 -23.33 6.29
N LEU A 269 -4.25 -24.64 6.49
CA LEU A 269 -3.28 -25.43 5.73
C LEU A 269 -3.61 -25.49 4.24
N ILE A 270 -4.89 -25.71 3.90
CA ILE A 270 -5.35 -25.72 2.49
C ILE A 270 -5.13 -24.36 1.84
N ALA A 271 -5.52 -23.29 2.54
CA ALA A 271 -5.34 -21.92 2.04
C ALA A 271 -3.85 -21.59 1.81
N GLU A 272 -2.94 -22.07 2.67
CA GLU A 272 -1.48 -21.88 2.50
C GLU A 272 -0.97 -22.58 1.25
N GLN A 273 -1.46 -23.79 0.94
CA GLN A 273 -1.09 -24.48 -0.31
C GLN A 273 -1.57 -23.71 -1.54
N ILE A 274 -2.81 -23.18 -1.51
CA ILE A 274 -3.34 -22.35 -2.60
C ILE A 274 -2.49 -21.08 -2.78
N ALA A 275 -2.10 -20.42 -1.67
CA ALA A 275 -1.26 -19.23 -1.70
C ALA A 275 0.11 -19.52 -2.34
N GLN A 276 0.73 -20.65 -2.02
CA GLN A 276 2.02 -21.06 -2.60
C GLN A 276 1.90 -21.31 -4.11
N LEU A 277 0.82 -21.92 -4.57
CA LEU A 277 0.57 -22.11 -6.00
C LEU A 277 0.42 -20.77 -6.73
N HIS A 278 -0.31 -19.84 -6.14
CA HIS A 278 -0.51 -18.51 -6.72
C HIS A 278 0.79 -17.69 -6.82
N ILE A 279 1.68 -17.79 -5.83
CA ILE A 279 3.00 -17.13 -5.87
C ILE A 279 3.82 -17.73 -7.02
N ARG A 280 3.85 -19.05 -7.16
CA ARG A 280 4.62 -19.75 -8.21
C ARG A 280 4.16 -19.37 -9.63
N GLU A 281 2.87 -19.16 -9.85
CA GLU A 281 2.34 -18.70 -11.15
C GLU A 281 2.69 -17.23 -11.45
N SER A 282 3.04 -16.42 -10.43
CA SER A 282 3.37 -14.99 -10.57
C SER A 282 4.88 -14.73 -10.79
N GLU A 283 5.74 -15.73 -10.59
CA GLU A 283 7.17 -15.70 -10.91
C GLU A 283 7.45 -15.91 -12.39
#